data_d7c2002f93008c995c5cc4002e929d21
#
_entry.id   d7c2002f93008c995c5cc4002e929d21
#
_cell.length_a   1.000
_cell.length_b   1.000
_cell.length_c   1.000
_cell.angle_alpha   90.00
_cell.angle_beta   90.00
_cell.angle_gamma   90.00
#
_symmetry.space_group_name_H-M   'P 1'
#
loop_
_entity.id
_entity.type
_entity.pdbx_description
1 polymer ?
#
loop_
_entity_poly.entity_id
_entity_poly.type
_entity_poly.pdbx_seq_one_letter_code
_entity_poly.pdbx_strand_id
1 'polypeptide(L)'
;MDSTLSYITDQLKALTSIASPTGFTRAATDYLMETLRDMGFGPERSNKGNVLVELGGEGEPLVLASHVDTLGAMVRSIKDNGRLRPTTLGGHQWSTADGENCTVYTRDGNVYTGVVLNTEPSAHVADEPVKTIEKNMEILLDENVDSKDDVHELGIQTGDIIAMDPRTTVTESGYIKSRFLDDKLSASILLGLARAVAAGEVTLSRKVSLLFTVYEEVGHGGAFVPADTREMISVDMGCVGDDLGCTERMVSICAKDSGGPYNYDLVTTLSNIARELELDYAIDVYPHYGSDVEATLSAGYDIRHGLIGPGVYASHNYERSHIDGVRNTYELVRAYVER
;
A
#
# COMPACT_ATOMS: atom_id res chain seq x y z
N MET A 1 15.92 -17.94 7.36
CA MET A 1 15.35 -16.99 6.37
C MET A 1 16.52 -16.38 5.62
N ASP A 2 16.46 -16.28 4.31
CA ASP A 2 17.44 -15.55 3.51
C ASP A 2 17.59 -14.11 4.02
N SER A 3 18.81 -13.54 3.96
CA SER A 3 19.08 -12.19 4.49
C SER A 3 18.23 -11.11 3.82
N THR A 4 17.92 -11.28 2.53
CA THR A 4 17.08 -10.35 1.75
C THR A 4 15.63 -10.43 2.21
N LEU A 5 15.06 -11.62 2.36
CA LEU A 5 13.69 -11.78 2.84
C LEU A 5 13.52 -11.31 4.29
N SER A 6 14.55 -11.52 5.13
CA SER A 6 14.54 -10.95 6.49
C SER A 6 14.49 -9.43 6.44
N TYR A 7 15.34 -8.81 5.62
CA TYR A 7 15.34 -7.35 5.45
C TYR A 7 13.98 -6.83 4.94
N ILE A 8 13.42 -7.43 3.89
CA ILE A 8 12.10 -7.06 3.35
C ILE A 8 11.02 -7.14 4.46
N THR A 9 11.03 -8.22 5.24
CA THR A 9 10.09 -8.40 6.35
C THR A 9 10.25 -7.33 7.44
N ASP A 10 11.47 -6.94 7.75
CA ASP A 10 11.75 -5.89 8.74
C ASP A 10 11.33 -4.52 8.22
N GLN A 11 11.54 -4.23 6.92
CA GLN A 11 11.04 -3.01 6.28
C GLN A 11 9.51 -2.95 6.27
N LEU A 12 8.84 -4.08 6.00
CA LEU A 12 7.39 -4.16 6.09
C LEU A 12 6.87 -3.81 7.48
N LYS A 13 7.45 -4.40 8.54
CA LYS A 13 7.07 -4.08 9.93
C LYS A 13 7.28 -2.61 10.26
N ALA A 14 8.40 -2.03 9.82
CA ALA A 14 8.68 -0.62 10.01
C ALA A 14 7.66 0.26 9.28
N LEU A 15 7.42 0.02 7.98
CA LEU A 15 6.47 0.80 7.18
C LEU A 15 5.04 0.67 7.70
N THR A 16 4.59 -0.53 8.06
CA THR A 16 3.22 -0.72 8.59
C THR A 16 3.03 -0.06 9.94
N SER A 17 4.07 0.08 10.76
CA SER A 17 4.00 0.79 12.04
C SER A 17 3.86 2.30 11.89
N ILE A 18 4.12 2.86 10.72
CA ILE A 18 3.99 4.29 10.43
C ILE A 18 2.61 4.54 9.80
N ALA A 19 1.77 5.30 10.49
CA ALA A 19 0.47 5.71 9.95
C ALA A 19 0.67 6.57 8.70
N SER A 20 -0.02 6.20 7.62
CA SER A 20 0.04 6.92 6.35
C SER A 20 -1.28 6.92 5.56
N PRO A 21 -2.45 7.19 6.18
CA PRO A 21 -3.67 7.37 5.40
C PRO A 21 -3.45 8.38 4.28
N THR A 22 -4.10 8.16 3.12
CA THR A 22 -3.99 9.03 1.95
C THR A 22 -4.13 10.50 2.34
N GLY A 23 -3.16 11.31 1.94
CA GLY A 23 -3.05 12.73 2.34
C GLY A 23 -2.28 12.99 3.64
N PHE A 24 -1.97 11.96 4.42
CA PHE A 24 -1.19 12.04 5.67
C PHE A 24 0.05 11.13 5.62
N THR A 25 0.86 11.26 4.60
CA THR A 25 1.92 10.29 4.25
C THR A 25 3.33 10.77 4.58
N ARG A 26 3.47 11.95 5.18
CA ARG A 26 4.79 12.60 5.38
C ARG A 26 5.76 11.72 6.16
N ALA A 27 5.33 11.10 7.25
CA ALA A 27 6.19 10.27 8.08
C ALA A 27 6.69 9.03 7.33
N ALA A 28 5.82 8.37 6.56
CA ALA A 28 6.21 7.22 5.74
C ALA A 28 7.20 7.61 4.64
N THR A 29 6.97 8.74 3.97
CA THR A 29 7.90 9.22 2.93
C THR A 29 9.21 9.75 3.50
N ASP A 30 9.24 10.32 4.70
CA ASP A 30 10.48 10.67 5.41
C ASP A 30 11.30 9.41 5.73
N TYR A 31 10.65 8.35 6.22
CA TYR A 31 11.28 7.06 6.46
C TYR A 31 11.91 6.48 5.18
N LEU A 32 11.19 6.48 4.06
CA LEU A 32 11.73 6.04 2.76
C LEU A 32 12.93 6.85 2.32
N MET A 33 12.83 8.20 2.44
CA MET A 33 13.92 9.11 2.07
C MET A 33 15.20 8.84 2.89
N GLU A 34 15.05 8.60 4.19
CA GLU A 34 16.16 8.29 5.09
C GLU A 34 16.77 6.92 4.75
N THR A 35 15.93 5.89 4.66
CA THR A 35 16.35 4.52 4.32
C THR A 35 17.14 4.46 3.00
N LEU A 36 16.68 5.17 1.96
CA LEU A 36 17.37 5.21 0.67
C LEU A 36 18.67 6.01 0.71
N ARG A 37 18.74 7.10 1.51
CA ARG A 37 19.99 7.84 1.72
C ARG A 37 21.04 7.01 2.44
N ASP A 38 20.62 6.23 3.43
CA ASP A 38 21.51 5.33 4.18
C ASP A 38 22.12 4.24 3.28
N MET A 39 21.42 3.88 2.19
CA MET A 39 21.95 3.01 1.14
C MET A 39 22.89 3.73 0.16
N GLY A 40 23.01 5.05 0.26
CA GLY A 40 23.87 5.87 -0.62
C GLY A 40 23.18 6.46 -1.84
N PHE A 41 21.86 6.34 -1.96
CA PHE A 41 21.08 6.94 -3.05
C PHE A 41 20.69 8.40 -2.77
N GLY A 42 20.25 9.11 -3.83
CA GLY A 42 19.78 10.48 -3.78
C GLY A 42 18.26 10.59 -4.01
N PRO A 43 17.42 10.16 -3.07
CA PRO A 43 15.96 10.24 -3.27
C PRO A 43 15.48 11.69 -3.27
N GLU A 44 14.49 11.96 -4.12
CA GLU A 44 13.83 13.27 -4.25
C GLU A 44 12.34 13.13 -3.92
N ARG A 45 11.77 14.21 -3.40
CA ARG A 45 10.33 14.27 -3.12
C ARG A 45 9.62 15.17 -4.13
N SER A 46 8.58 14.66 -4.76
CA SER A 46 7.72 15.45 -5.64
C SER A 46 6.84 16.43 -4.86
N ASN A 47 6.20 17.38 -5.57
CA ASN A 47 5.29 18.35 -4.96
C ASN A 47 4.10 17.67 -4.23
N LYS A 48 3.63 16.53 -4.70
CA LYS A 48 2.56 15.75 -4.05
C LYS A 48 3.05 14.92 -2.86
N GLY A 49 4.34 14.66 -2.78
CA GLY A 49 4.93 13.85 -1.72
C GLY A 49 5.48 12.49 -2.17
N ASN A 50 5.34 12.11 -3.45
CA ASN A 50 5.96 10.87 -3.96
C ASN A 50 7.46 10.91 -3.75
N VAL A 51 8.08 9.77 -3.44
CA VAL A 51 9.54 9.63 -3.35
C VAL A 51 10.05 8.95 -4.62
N LEU A 52 10.89 9.66 -5.36
CA LEU A 52 11.57 9.17 -6.56
C LEU A 52 13.04 8.96 -6.26
N VAL A 53 13.60 7.83 -6.68
CA VAL A 53 15.03 7.55 -6.57
C VAL A 53 15.53 6.81 -7.80
N GLU A 54 16.61 7.28 -8.38
CA GLU A 54 17.34 6.57 -9.45
C GLU A 54 18.32 5.58 -8.79
N LEU A 55 18.18 4.29 -9.12
CA LEU A 55 19.10 3.25 -8.65
C LEU A 55 20.36 3.15 -9.53
N GLY A 56 20.31 3.66 -10.74
CA GLY A 56 21.41 3.63 -11.71
C GLY A 56 21.08 2.83 -12.97
N GLY A 57 22.14 2.30 -13.62
CA GLY A 57 22.05 1.66 -14.92
C GLY A 57 22.01 2.65 -16.07
N GLU A 58 22.14 2.14 -17.30
CA GLU A 58 22.13 2.94 -18.52
C GLU A 58 21.17 2.33 -19.54
N GLY A 59 20.62 3.15 -20.45
CA GLY A 59 19.73 2.69 -21.51
C GLY A 59 18.28 3.10 -21.32
N GLU A 60 17.33 2.24 -21.68
CA GLU A 60 15.91 2.59 -21.71
C GLU A 60 15.35 2.75 -20.28
N PRO A 61 14.76 3.92 -19.95
CA PRO A 61 14.28 4.18 -18.58
C PRO A 61 13.08 3.30 -18.18
N LEU A 62 13.23 2.62 -17.05
CA LEU A 62 12.19 1.86 -16.35
C LEU A 62 11.87 2.52 -15.01
N VAL A 63 10.61 2.66 -14.71
CA VAL A 63 10.11 3.00 -13.36
C VAL A 63 9.44 1.78 -12.75
N LEU A 64 9.88 1.38 -11.57
CA LEU A 64 9.16 0.45 -10.70
C LEU A 64 8.44 1.28 -9.63
N ALA A 65 7.12 1.17 -9.58
CA ALA A 65 6.32 1.95 -8.66
C ALA A 65 5.61 1.07 -7.64
N SER A 66 5.41 1.60 -6.45
CA SER A 66 4.64 1.01 -5.36
C SER A 66 4.10 2.14 -4.49
N HIS A 67 2.97 1.97 -3.82
CA HIS A 67 2.45 3.04 -2.98
C HIS A 67 2.67 2.80 -1.49
N VAL A 68 2.68 3.90 -0.72
CA VAL A 68 2.84 3.85 0.74
C VAL A 68 1.74 4.59 1.47
N ASP A 69 0.82 5.23 0.75
CA ASP A 69 -0.42 5.67 1.34
C ASP A 69 -1.33 4.46 1.59
N THR A 70 -2.20 4.59 2.56
CA THR A 70 -3.07 3.52 3.01
C THR A 70 -4.51 3.99 3.08
N LEU A 71 -5.41 3.03 3.09
CA LEU A 71 -6.77 3.25 3.54
C LEU A 71 -6.77 3.86 4.95
N GLY A 72 -7.79 4.63 5.24
CA GLY A 72 -7.99 5.26 6.53
C GLY A 72 -9.34 5.97 6.60
N ALA A 73 -9.44 6.92 7.51
CA ALA A 73 -10.61 7.76 7.62
C ALA A 73 -10.23 9.20 8.02
N MET A 74 -11.22 10.07 7.94
CA MET A 74 -11.12 11.46 8.33
C MET A 74 -12.31 11.84 9.21
N VAL A 75 -12.10 12.69 10.18
CA VAL A 75 -13.19 13.25 11.00
C VAL A 75 -14.10 14.10 10.10
N ARG A 76 -15.30 13.60 9.83
CA ARG A 76 -16.32 14.30 9.04
C ARG A 76 -17.09 15.31 9.87
N SER A 77 -17.43 14.94 11.10
CA SER A 77 -18.11 15.81 12.08
C SER A 77 -17.98 15.26 13.49
N ILE A 78 -18.20 16.13 14.47
CA ILE A 78 -18.24 15.78 15.89
C ILE A 78 -19.70 15.84 16.34
N LYS A 79 -20.15 14.77 16.99
CA LYS A 79 -21.52 14.65 17.51
C LYS A 79 -21.65 15.33 18.87
N ASP A 80 -22.89 15.68 19.27
CA ASP A 80 -23.15 16.36 20.53
C ASP A 80 -22.74 15.53 21.78
N ASN A 81 -22.63 14.20 21.63
CA ASN A 81 -22.18 13.28 22.66
C ASN A 81 -20.67 12.98 22.65
N GLY A 82 -19.87 13.81 22.01
CA GLY A 82 -18.41 13.68 21.95
C GLY A 82 -17.88 12.59 21.00
N ARG A 83 -18.74 11.83 20.33
CA ARG A 83 -18.30 10.83 19.35
C ARG A 83 -17.97 11.46 18.00
N LEU A 84 -16.97 10.91 17.31
CA LEU A 84 -16.61 11.38 15.97
C LEU A 84 -17.36 10.59 14.91
N ARG A 85 -17.90 11.27 13.89
CA ARG A 85 -18.39 10.64 12.69
C ARG A 85 -17.24 10.61 11.66
N PRO A 86 -16.80 9.42 11.24
CA PRO A 86 -15.75 9.31 10.23
C PRO A 86 -16.31 9.38 8.81
N THR A 87 -15.41 9.59 7.84
CA THR A 87 -15.61 9.30 6.42
C THR A 87 -14.37 8.60 5.87
N THR A 88 -14.54 7.72 4.87
CA THR A 88 -13.43 6.93 4.32
C THR A 88 -12.40 7.78 3.57
N LEU A 89 -11.14 7.38 3.68
CA LEU A 89 -10.05 7.70 2.76
C LEU A 89 -9.67 6.41 2.03
N GLY A 90 -9.87 6.40 0.71
CA GLY A 90 -9.75 5.18 -0.10
C GLY A 90 -11.00 4.28 -0.01
N GLY A 91 -10.91 3.09 -0.58
CA GLY A 91 -12.05 2.23 -0.88
C GLY A 91 -12.27 1.06 0.09
N HIS A 92 -12.25 1.24 1.42
CA HIS A 92 -12.54 0.15 2.33
C HIS A 92 -14.02 0.02 2.72
N GLN A 93 -14.43 -1.17 3.14
CA GLN A 93 -15.75 -1.43 3.70
C GLN A 93 -15.71 -1.27 5.23
N TRP A 94 -16.67 -0.55 5.81
CA TRP A 94 -16.73 -0.34 7.25
C TRP A 94 -16.89 -1.63 8.08
N SER A 95 -17.46 -2.67 7.49
CA SER A 95 -17.55 -4.01 8.12
C SER A 95 -16.17 -4.61 8.44
N THR A 96 -15.12 -4.14 7.80
CA THR A 96 -13.75 -4.59 8.05
C THR A 96 -13.06 -3.81 9.17
N ALA A 97 -13.65 -2.69 9.57
CA ALA A 97 -13.11 -1.78 10.58
C ALA A 97 -13.90 -1.77 11.90
N ASP A 98 -15.08 -2.38 11.94
CA ASP A 98 -15.90 -2.44 13.16
C ASP A 98 -15.19 -3.26 14.26
N GLY A 99 -14.92 -2.62 15.38
CA GLY A 99 -14.14 -3.18 16.49
C GLY A 99 -12.61 -2.96 16.40
N GLU A 100 -12.13 -2.20 15.41
CA GLU A 100 -10.69 -1.91 15.29
C GLU A 100 -10.28 -0.72 16.16
N ASN A 101 -9.07 -0.82 16.73
CA ASN A 101 -8.43 0.34 17.33
C ASN A 101 -8.02 1.34 16.24
N CYS A 102 -8.02 2.60 16.61
CA CYS A 102 -7.57 3.67 15.73
C CYS A 102 -6.83 4.77 16.49
N THR A 103 -6.13 5.59 15.73
CA THR A 103 -5.43 6.78 16.22
C THR A 103 -5.92 8.00 15.46
N VAL A 104 -6.28 9.04 16.20
CA VAL A 104 -6.71 10.34 15.63
C VAL A 104 -5.52 11.30 15.70
N TYR A 105 -5.13 11.85 14.55
CA TYR A 105 -4.06 12.83 14.39
C TYR A 105 -4.66 14.20 14.13
N THR A 106 -4.44 15.15 15.04
CA THR A 106 -4.93 16.52 14.88
C THR A 106 -3.97 17.37 14.06
N ARG A 107 -4.46 18.48 13.50
CA ARG A 107 -3.61 19.41 12.76
C ARG A 107 -2.61 20.13 13.63
N ASP A 108 -2.87 20.23 14.93
CA ASP A 108 -1.96 20.83 15.91
C ASP A 108 -0.89 19.84 16.43
N GLY A 109 -0.90 18.60 15.91
CA GLY A 109 0.08 17.57 16.23
C GLY A 109 -0.24 16.73 17.47
N ASN A 110 -1.43 16.89 18.07
CA ASN A 110 -1.87 16.01 19.15
C ASN A 110 -2.31 14.65 18.57
N VAL A 111 -2.21 13.61 19.40
CA VAL A 111 -2.50 12.24 19.03
C VAL A 111 -3.36 11.60 20.10
N TYR A 112 -4.49 11.04 19.70
CA TYR A 112 -5.44 10.37 20.60
C TYR A 112 -5.76 8.98 20.07
N THR A 113 -5.95 8.02 20.98
CA THR A 113 -6.43 6.69 20.64
C THR A 113 -7.95 6.60 20.73
N GLY A 114 -8.50 5.58 20.11
CA GLY A 114 -9.92 5.29 20.15
C GLY A 114 -10.26 3.98 19.45
N VAL A 115 -11.53 3.70 19.35
CA VAL A 115 -12.06 2.50 18.71
C VAL A 115 -13.10 2.86 17.66
N VAL A 116 -13.08 2.17 16.54
CA VAL A 116 -14.11 2.25 15.49
C VAL A 116 -15.25 1.31 15.87
N LEU A 117 -16.44 1.82 16.05
CA LEU A 117 -17.62 1.01 16.37
C LEU A 117 -18.83 1.46 15.55
N ASN A 118 -19.79 0.57 15.36
CA ASN A 118 -21.10 0.98 14.89
C ASN A 118 -21.90 1.69 16.01
N THR A 119 -22.99 2.37 15.65
CA THR A 119 -23.79 3.18 16.59
C THR A 119 -24.51 2.37 17.68
N GLU A 120 -24.66 1.07 17.49
CA GLU A 120 -25.30 0.15 18.44
C GLU A 120 -24.46 -1.13 18.59
N PRO A 121 -23.26 -1.05 19.19
CA PRO A 121 -22.28 -2.13 19.15
C PRO A 121 -22.56 -3.29 20.10
N SER A 122 -23.47 -3.09 21.09
CA SER A 122 -23.70 -4.08 22.14
C SER A 122 -24.83 -5.05 21.77
N ALA A 123 -24.49 -6.32 21.65
CA ALA A 123 -25.47 -7.40 21.44
C ALA A 123 -26.49 -7.58 22.60
N HIS A 124 -26.22 -6.98 23.75
CA HIS A 124 -27.11 -7.05 24.93
C HIS A 124 -28.08 -5.86 25.04
N VAL A 125 -27.92 -4.85 24.19
CA VAL A 125 -28.71 -3.59 24.24
C VAL A 125 -29.47 -3.37 22.93
N ALA A 126 -28.88 -3.71 21.80
CA ALA A 126 -29.53 -3.57 20.50
C ALA A 126 -30.52 -4.72 20.23
N ASP A 127 -31.70 -4.38 19.77
CA ASP A 127 -32.72 -5.38 19.40
C ASP A 127 -32.36 -6.11 18.10
N GLU A 128 -31.72 -5.41 17.15
CA GLU A 128 -31.25 -5.94 15.87
C GLU A 128 -29.88 -5.38 15.49
N PRO A 129 -29.04 -6.14 14.75
CA PRO A 129 -27.75 -5.64 14.27
C PRO A 129 -27.90 -4.43 13.34
N VAL A 130 -27.14 -3.39 13.60
CA VAL A 130 -27.06 -2.22 12.72
C VAL A 130 -26.15 -2.54 11.51
N LYS A 131 -26.56 -2.10 10.31
CA LYS A 131 -25.73 -2.24 9.12
C LYS A 131 -24.42 -1.44 9.27
N THR A 132 -23.30 -2.12 9.03
CA THR A 132 -21.95 -1.52 9.09
C THR A 132 -21.67 -0.72 7.82
N ILE A 133 -22.21 0.48 7.76
CA ILE A 133 -22.05 1.45 6.67
C ILE A 133 -21.63 2.80 7.25
N GLU A 134 -20.98 3.66 6.50
CA GLU A 134 -20.38 4.93 6.96
C GLU A 134 -21.28 5.74 7.90
N LYS A 135 -22.54 5.91 7.56
CA LYS A 135 -23.46 6.72 8.38
C LYS A 135 -23.74 6.17 9.78
N ASN A 136 -23.47 4.88 9.99
CA ASN A 136 -23.70 4.17 11.24
C ASN A 136 -22.40 3.88 12.00
N MET A 137 -21.26 4.44 11.55
CA MET A 137 -19.97 4.26 12.21
C MET A 137 -19.60 5.49 13.02
N GLU A 138 -18.93 5.25 14.13
CA GLU A 138 -18.47 6.27 15.07
C GLU A 138 -17.06 5.91 15.56
N ILE A 139 -16.29 6.93 15.92
CA ILE A 139 -15.06 6.77 16.70
C ILE A 139 -15.37 7.17 18.13
N LEU A 140 -15.09 6.27 19.05
CA LEU A 140 -15.10 6.53 20.47
C LEU A 140 -13.67 6.78 20.89
N LEU A 141 -13.39 7.96 21.40
CA LEU A 141 -12.06 8.34 21.90
C LEU A 141 -11.81 7.69 23.26
N ASP A 142 -10.56 7.35 23.54
CA ASP A 142 -10.12 6.87 24.85
C ASP A 142 -9.83 8.05 25.81
N GLU A 143 -10.71 9.08 25.76
CA GLU A 143 -10.62 10.32 26.51
C GLU A 143 -11.91 10.59 27.27
N ASN A 144 -11.83 11.41 28.32
CA ASN A 144 -13.00 11.80 29.11
C ASN A 144 -13.77 12.93 28.39
N VAL A 145 -14.53 12.57 27.36
CA VAL A 145 -15.33 13.49 26.56
C VAL A 145 -16.79 13.02 26.51
N ASP A 146 -17.70 13.89 26.87
CA ASP A 146 -19.14 13.64 26.88
C ASP A 146 -19.91 14.61 25.97
N SER A 147 -19.21 15.60 25.43
CA SER A 147 -19.79 16.64 24.59
C SER A 147 -18.89 16.99 23.40
N LYS A 148 -19.48 17.68 22.43
CA LYS A 148 -18.75 18.27 21.31
C LYS A 148 -17.71 19.29 21.76
N ASP A 149 -17.99 20.06 22.81
CA ASP A 149 -17.10 21.10 23.31
C ASP A 149 -15.85 20.45 23.95
N ASP A 150 -16.01 19.35 24.71
CA ASP A 150 -14.87 18.61 25.26
C ASP A 150 -13.93 18.11 24.15
N VAL A 151 -14.47 17.63 23.04
CA VAL A 151 -13.68 17.17 21.90
C VAL A 151 -12.93 18.35 21.25
N HIS A 152 -13.57 19.51 21.16
CA HIS A 152 -12.90 20.72 20.66
C HIS A 152 -11.79 21.21 21.60
N GLU A 153 -11.93 21.03 22.92
CA GLU A 153 -10.86 21.34 23.89
C GLU A 153 -9.63 20.45 23.70
N LEU A 154 -9.80 19.21 23.20
CA LEU A 154 -8.67 18.35 22.78
C LEU A 154 -7.98 18.83 21.48
N GLY A 155 -8.53 19.83 20.80
CA GLY A 155 -8.03 20.32 19.52
C GLY A 155 -8.48 19.48 18.32
N ILE A 156 -9.38 18.50 18.52
CA ILE A 156 -9.92 17.68 17.43
C ILE A 156 -10.93 18.47 16.62
N GLN A 157 -10.82 18.40 15.30
CA GLN A 157 -11.70 19.13 14.38
C GLN A 157 -12.05 18.33 13.13
N THR A 158 -13.02 18.80 12.39
CA THR A 158 -13.33 18.27 11.06
C THR A 158 -12.12 18.34 10.15
N GLY A 159 -11.79 17.21 9.50
CA GLY A 159 -10.63 17.09 8.62
C GLY A 159 -9.38 16.50 9.30
N ASP A 160 -9.45 16.16 10.59
CA ASP A 160 -8.39 15.41 11.25
C ASP A 160 -8.38 13.96 10.80
N ILE A 161 -7.19 13.34 10.81
CA ILE A 161 -6.96 12.03 10.24
C ILE A 161 -7.22 10.93 11.27
N ILE A 162 -7.81 9.84 10.81
CA ILE A 162 -8.04 8.62 11.59
C ILE A 162 -7.30 7.47 10.90
N ALA A 163 -6.30 6.92 11.56
CA ALA A 163 -5.56 5.76 11.11
C ALA A 163 -5.97 4.52 11.92
N MET A 164 -6.24 3.41 11.25
CA MET A 164 -6.54 2.14 11.90
C MET A 164 -5.26 1.37 12.22
N ASP A 165 -5.27 0.57 13.28
CA ASP A 165 -4.12 -0.24 13.67
C ASP A 165 -3.81 -1.32 12.62
N PRO A 166 -2.55 -1.44 12.17
CA PRO A 166 -2.17 -2.41 11.15
C PRO A 166 -2.17 -3.86 11.68
N ARG A 167 -1.89 -4.09 12.94
CA ARG A 167 -1.79 -5.40 13.61
C ARG A 167 -0.88 -6.38 12.88
N THR A 168 0.30 -5.92 12.45
CA THR A 168 1.23 -6.71 11.64
C THR A 168 1.79 -7.90 12.42
N THR A 169 1.66 -9.10 11.84
CA THR A 169 2.22 -10.35 12.38
C THR A 169 2.85 -11.19 11.28
N VAL A 170 3.98 -11.81 11.60
CA VAL A 170 4.65 -12.80 10.73
C VAL A 170 4.77 -14.09 11.53
N THR A 171 4.22 -15.18 10.99
CA THR A 171 4.24 -16.49 11.65
C THR A 171 5.51 -17.27 11.33
N GLU A 172 5.85 -18.24 12.16
CA GLU A 172 6.99 -19.14 11.89
C GLU A 172 6.80 -19.95 10.60
N SER A 173 5.56 -20.22 10.20
CA SER A 173 5.20 -20.90 8.95
C SER A 173 5.25 -19.99 7.72
N GLY A 174 5.64 -18.73 7.86
CA GLY A 174 5.84 -17.78 6.77
C GLY A 174 4.61 -16.94 6.39
N TYR A 175 3.47 -17.10 7.05
CA TYR A 175 2.31 -16.21 6.78
C TYR A 175 2.51 -14.83 7.35
N ILE A 176 2.15 -13.83 6.55
CA ILE A 176 2.18 -12.41 6.87
C ILE A 176 0.73 -11.93 6.95
N LYS A 177 0.36 -11.30 8.05
CA LYS A 177 -0.97 -10.72 8.24
C LYS A 177 -0.82 -9.28 8.73
N SER A 178 -1.54 -8.38 8.11
CA SER A 178 -1.58 -6.97 8.49
C SER A 178 -2.74 -6.28 7.76
N ARG A 179 -3.18 -5.11 8.23
CA ARG A 179 -3.74 -4.12 7.31
C ARG A 179 -2.58 -3.50 6.53
N PHE A 180 -2.87 -3.02 5.33
CA PHE A 180 -1.93 -2.24 4.54
C PHE A 180 -0.71 -3.03 4.01
N LEU A 181 -0.86 -4.37 3.78
CA LEU A 181 0.05 -5.10 2.89
C LEU A 181 -0.05 -4.53 1.47
N ASP A 182 -1.23 -4.10 1.11
CA ASP A 182 -1.56 -3.19 0.04
C ASP A 182 -1.19 -1.75 0.44
N ASP A 183 -0.09 -1.15 -0.06
CA ASP A 183 0.96 -1.79 -0.86
C ASP A 183 2.33 -1.69 -0.18
N LYS A 184 2.35 -1.57 1.16
CA LYS A 184 3.60 -1.51 1.93
C LYS A 184 4.43 -2.79 1.81
N LEU A 185 3.81 -3.92 1.42
CA LEU A 185 4.53 -5.16 1.17
C LEU A 185 5.42 -5.02 -0.08
N SER A 186 4.87 -4.52 -1.19
CA SER A 186 5.65 -4.31 -2.41
C SER A 186 6.66 -3.17 -2.25
N ALA A 187 6.30 -2.10 -1.52
CA ALA A 187 7.26 -1.05 -1.16
C ALA A 187 8.49 -1.63 -0.43
N SER A 188 8.26 -2.59 0.47
CA SER A 188 9.34 -3.29 1.17
C SER A 188 10.16 -4.19 0.24
N ILE A 189 9.53 -4.81 -0.76
CA ILE A 189 10.24 -5.59 -1.80
C ILE A 189 11.14 -4.67 -2.62
N LEU A 190 10.66 -3.50 -3.03
CA LEU A 190 11.47 -2.51 -3.77
C LEU A 190 12.63 -1.95 -2.92
N LEU A 191 12.45 -1.78 -1.62
CA LEU A 191 13.56 -1.45 -0.71
C LEU A 191 14.60 -2.60 -0.64
N GLY A 192 14.14 -3.85 -0.70
CA GLY A 192 15.02 -5.03 -0.82
C GLY A 192 15.85 -5.00 -2.11
N LEU A 193 15.23 -4.63 -3.23
CA LEU A 193 15.94 -4.44 -4.51
C LEU A 193 16.97 -3.31 -4.41
N ALA A 194 16.58 -2.14 -3.88
CA ALA A 194 17.49 -1.01 -3.72
C ALA A 194 18.72 -1.39 -2.89
N ARG A 195 18.52 -2.12 -1.79
CA ARG A 195 19.62 -2.62 -0.96
C ARG A 195 20.55 -3.55 -1.74
N ALA A 196 20.02 -4.48 -2.53
CA ALA A 196 20.80 -5.43 -3.32
C ALA A 196 21.61 -4.71 -4.41
N VAL A 197 21.05 -3.67 -5.05
CA VAL A 197 21.77 -2.81 -5.98
C VAL A 197 22.89 -2.04 -5.27
N ALA A 198 22.62 -1.44 -4.13
CA ALA A 198 23.63 -0.71 -3.35
C ALA A 198 24.79 -1.61 -2.88
N ALA A 199 24.49 -2.88 -2.58
CA ALA A 199 25.49 -3.88 -2.19
C ALA A 199 26.27 -4.46 -3.40
N GLY A 200 25.89 -4.14 -4.64
CA GLY A 200 26.47 -4.72 -5.86
C GLY A 200 26.07 -6.18 -6.12
N GLU A 201 25.02 -6.64 -5.46
CA GLU A 201 24.46 -8.00 -5.63
C GLU A 201 23.54 -8.11 -6.84
N VAL A 202 23.04 -6.96 -7.34
CA VAL A 202 22.20 -6.83 -8.54
C VAL A 202 22.87 -5.85 -9.50
N THR A 203 23.01 -6.26 -10.76
CA THR A 203 23.54 -5.42 -11.85
C THR A 203 22.41 -4.98 -12.76
N LEU A 204 22.20 -3.68 -12.87
CA LEU A 204 21.14 -3.14 -13.70
C LEU A 204 21.54 -3.13 -15.18
N SER A 205 20.74 -3.73 -16.04
CA SER A 205 20.92 -3.78 -17.50
C SER A 205 20.36 -2.55 -18.22
N ARG A 206 19.59 -1.71 -17.49
CA ARG A 206 18.91 -0.53 -18.00
C ARG A 206 18.83 0.55 -16.92
N LYS A 207 18.43 1.78 -17.28
CA LYS A 207 18.20 2.85 -16.30
C LYS A 207 16.97 2.53 -15.46
N VAL A 208 17.14 2.33 -14.15
CA VAL A 208 16.06 1.95 -13.22
C VAL A 208 15.85 3.03 -12.18
N SER A 209 14.61 3.44 -12.02
CA SER A 209 14.16 4.30 -10.92
C SER A 209 13.05 3.63 -10.12
N LEU A 210 13.01 3.86 -8.80
CA LEU A 210 11.88 3.52 -7.95
C LEU A 210 11.03 4.77 -7.71
N LEU A 211 9.72 4.59 -7.74
CA LEU A 211 8.74 5.62 -7.41
C LEU A 211 7.81 5.10 -6.32
N PHE A 212 7.97 5.62 -5.10
CA PHE A 212 7.03 5.34 -4.02
C PHE A 212 5.97 6.44 -4.03
N THR A 213 4.76 6.07 -4.40
CA THR A 213 3.66 7.02 -4.59
C THR A 213 2.87 7.24 -3.29
N VAL A 214 2.14 8.33 -3.28
CA VAL A 214 1.12 8.70 -2.30
C VAL A 214 -0.12 9.17 -3.05
N TYR A 215 -1.32 8.89 -2.58
CA TYR A 215 -2.61 9.06 -3.27
C TYR A 215 -2.93 7.98 -4.32
N GLU A 216 -2.33 6.79 -4.27
CA GLU A 216 -2.74 5.67 -5.12
C GLU A 216 -4.18 5.27 -4.80
N GLU A 217 -4.51 5.11 -3.51
CA GLU A 217 -5.81 4.68 -2.97
C GLU A 217 -7.00 5.57 -3.36
N VAL A 218 -6.72 6.71 -3.96
CA VAL A 218 -7.72 7.66 -4.51
C VAL A 218 -7.47 7.95 -6.00
N GLY A 219 -6.67 7.12 -6.67
CA GLY A 219 -6.57 7.02 -8.12
C GLY A 219 -5.70 8.08 -8.81
N HIS A 220 -4.74 8.70 -8.11
CA HIS A 220 -3.85 9.67 -8.76
C HIS A 220 -2.40 9.70 -8.23
N GLY A 221 -1.93 8.59 -7.63
CA GLY A 221 -0.55 8.45 -7.15
C GLY A 221 0.46 8.60 -8.28
N GLY A 222 0.31 7.78 -9.32
CA GLY A 222 1.17 7.74 -10.50
C GLY A 222 0.99 8.88 -11.51
N ALA A 223 0.24 9.95 -11.19
CA ALA A 223 0.02 11.06 -12.11
C ALA A 223 1.28 11.88 -12.45
N PHE A 224 2.41 11.56 -11.82
CA PHE A 224 3.73 12.13 -12.11
C PHE A 224 4.78 11.02 -12.14
N VAL A 225 5.51 10.94 -13.26
CA VAL A 225 6.70 10.13 -13.45
C VAL A 225 7.77 10.96 -14.17
N PRO A 226 9.07 10.58 -14.16
CA PRO A 226 10.10 11.25 -14.95
C PRO A 226 9.70 11.34 -16.43
N ALA A 227 9.96 12.48 -17.07
CA ALA A 227 9.50 12.75 -18.44
C ALA A 227 10.14 11.82 -19.51
N ASP A 228 11.27 11.22 -19.19
CA ASP A 228 11.98 10.26 -20.05
C ASP A 228 11.53 8.81 -19.85
N THR A 229 10.60 8.53 -18.93
CA THR A 229 10.07 7.19 -18.68
C THR A 229 9.55 6.56 -19.96
N ARG A 230 9.94 5.31 -20.24
CA ARG A 230 9.49 4.52 -21.39
C ARG A 230 8.63 3.34 -20.98
N GLU A 231 8.87 2.86 -19.77
CA GLU A 231 8.20 1.70 -19.22
C GLU A 231 7.98 1.90 -17.73
N MET A 232 6.82 1.50 -17.24
CA MET A 232 6.49 1.53 -15.84
C MET A 232 5.81 0.23 -15.43
N ILE A 233 6.29 -0.36 -14.35
CA ILE A 233 5.66 -1.52 -13.72
C ILE A 233 5.21 -1.09 -12.32
N SER A 234 3.91 -1.14 -12.08
CA SER A 234 3.39 -1.11 -10.71
C SER A 234 3.76 -2.45 -10.05
N VAL A 235 4.52 -2.38 -8.99
CA VAL A 235 4.75 -3.49 -8.08
C VAL A 235 3.77 -3.27 -6.94
N ASP A 236 2.61 -3.89 -7.08
CA ASP A 236 1.44 -3.72 -6.23
C ASP A 236 0.83 -5.08 -5.96
N MET A 237 -0.06 -5.23 -4.98
CA MET A 237 -0.55 -6.55 -4.58
C MET A 237 -1.28 -7.30 -5.69
N GLY A 238 -1.10 -8.62 -5.74
CA GLY A 238 -1.88 -9.52 -6.58
C GLY A 238 -3.15 -9.99 -5.88
N CYS A 239 -4.29 -9.91 -6.58
CA CYS A 239 -5.56 -10.37 -6.03
C CYS A 239 -5.58 -11.88 -5.83
N VAL A 240 -6.12 -12.33 -4.70
CA VAL A 240 -6.40 -13.75 -4.39
C VAL A 240 -7.89 -13.91 -4.15
N GLY A 241 -8.55 -14.80 -4.90
CA GLY A 241 -10.00 -15.03 -4.78
C GLY A 241 -10.53 -16.01 -5.81
N ASP A 242 -11.85 -16.18 -5.86
CA ASP A 242 -12.50 -17.04 -6.84
C ASP A 242 -12.23 -16.54 -8.27
N ASP A 243 -12.08 -17.47 -9.20
CA ASP A 243 -11.74 -17.26 -10.62
C ASP A 243 -10.34 -16.65 -10.86
N LEU A 244 -9.47 -16.56 -9.83
CA LEU A 244 -8.09 -16.13 -9.95
C LEU A 244 -7.14 -17.31 -9.67
N GLY A 245 -6.03 -17.36 -10.42
CA GLY A 245 -5.01 -18.40 -10.27
C GLY A 245 -4.03 -18.13 -9.14
N CYS A 246 -3.89 -16.87 -8.72
CA CYS A 246 -2.94 -16.45 -7.71
C CYS A 246 -3.31 -16.94 -6.31
N THR A 247 -2.30 -17.32 -5.54
CA THR A 247 -2.39 -17.60 -4.11
C THR A 247 -1.42 -16.69 -3.35
N GLU A 248 -1.51 -16.66 -2.02
CA GLU A 248 -0.58 -15.85 -1.19
C GLU A 248 0.90 -16.24 -1.37
N ARG A 249 1.19 -17.43 -1.97
CA ARG A 249 2.55 -17.93 -2.18
C ARG A 249 3.14 -17.59 -3.54
N MET A 250 2.36 -16.98 -4.41
CA MET A 250 2.73 -16.71 -5.79
C MET A 250 3.04 -15.23 -6.03
N VAL A 251 3.78 -14.95 -7.09
CA VAL A 251 3.73 -13.64 -7.72
C VAL A 251 2.60 -13.63 -8.73
N SER A 252 1.76 -12.60 -8.70
CA SER A 252 0.75 -12.36 -9.72
C SER A 252 1.30 -11.45 -10.81
N ILE A 253 0.98 -11.78 -12.05
CA ILE A 253 1.23 -10.97 -13.25
C ILE A 253 -0.14 -10.61 -13.82
N CYS A 254 -0.53 -9.34 -13.71
CA CYS A 254 -1.85 -8.91 -14.17
C CYS A 254 -1.86 -8.73 -15.69
N ALA A 255 -2.75 -9.43 -16.37
CA ALA A 255 -2.95 -9.27 -17.82
C ALA A 255 -3.95 -8.17 -18.15
N LYS A 256 -4.91 -7.92 -17.23
CA LYS A 256 -5.96 -6.90 -17.37
C LYS A 256 -6.57 -6.58 -16.01
N ASP A 257 -6.90 -5.31 -15.79
CA ASP A 257 -7.74 -4.86 -14.69
C ASP A 257 -8.93 -4.01 -15.18
N SER A 258 -9.49 -3.13 -14.34
CA SER A 258 -10.64 -2.28 -14.71
C SER A 258 -10.30 -1.22 -15.75
N GLY A 259 -9.06 -0.73 -15.81
CA GLY A 259 -8.59 0.27 -16.76
C GLY A 259 -8.31 -0.30 -18.16
N GLY A 260 -8.12 -1.59 -18.26
CA GLY A 260 -7.91 -2.25 -19.56
C GLY A 260 -6.79 -3.30 -19.53
N PRO A 261 -6.39 -3.83 -20.71
CA PRO A 261 -5.28 -4.76 -20.80
C PRO A 261 -3.95 -4.04 -20.57
N TYR A 262 -3.06 -4.70 -19.83
CA TYR A 262 -1.66 -4.31 -19.74
C TYR A 262 -0.90 -4.60 -21.05
N ASN A 263 0.29 -4.02 -21.20
CA ASN A 263 1.08 -4.21 -22.42
C ASN A 263 1.36 -5.70 -22.65
N TYR A 264 0.91 -6.24 -23.78
CA TYR A 264 0.96 -7.66 -24.09
C TYR A 264 2.39 -8.22 -24.09
N ASP A 265 3.32 -7.48 -24.71
CA ASP A 265 4.72 -7.93 -24.81
C ASP A 265 5.41 -7.91 -23.45
N LEU A 266 5.09 -6.93 -22.61
CA LEU A 266 5.61 -6.84 -21.24
C LEU A 266 5.08 -7.99 -20.38
N VAL A 267 3.77 -8.26 -20.39
CA VAL A 267 3.16 -9.40 -19.68
C VAL A 267 3.77 -10.72 -20.15
N THR A 268 3.98 -10.87 -21.47
CA THR A 268 4.62 -12.05 -22.07
C THR A 268 6.07 -12.20 -21.57
N THR A 269 6.82 -11.10 -21.54
CA THR A 269 8.22 -11.11 -21.04
C THR A 269 8.27 -11.53 -19.57
N LEU A 270 7.47 -10.89 -18.71
CA LEU A 270 7.41 -11.22 -17.28
C LEU A 270 7.04 -12.70 -17.04
N SER A 271 6.06 -13.21 -17.78
CA SER A 271 5.64 -14.62 -17.65
C SER A 271 6.70 -15.61 -18.15
N ASN A 272 7.47 -15.23 -19.19
CA ASN A 272 8.58 -16.04 -19.67
C ASN A 272 9.70 -16.11 -18.63
N ILE A 273 10.04 -14.96 -18.00
CA ILE A 273 11.04 -14.90 -16.92
C ILE A 273 10.60 -15.77 -15.75
N ALA A 274 9.34 -15.63 -15.30
CA ALA A 274 8.82 -16.42 -14.18
C ALA A 274 8.92 -17.92 -14.47
N ARG A 275 8.58 -18.35 -15.69
CA ARG A 275 8.68 -19.74 -16.12
C ARG A 275 10.12 -20.24 -16.21
N GLU A 276 11.05 -19.44 -16.76
CA GLU A 276 12.47 -19.80 -16.87
C GLU A 276 13.13 -19.98 -15.51
N LEU A 277 12.71 -19.18 -14.52
CA LEU A 277 13.20 -19.24 -13.14
C LEU A 277 12.42 -20.23 -12.27
N GLU A 278 11.45 -20.94 -12.84
CA GLU A 278 10.58 -21.87 -12.10
C GLU A 278 9.90 -21.26 -10.88
N LEU A 279 9.51 -19.95 -10.99
CA LEU A 279 8.79 -19.25 -9.92
C LEU A 279 7.35 -19.77 -9.82
N ASP A 280 6.81 -19.75 -8.61
CA ASP A 280 5.37 -19.91 -8.42
C ASP A 280 4.68 -18.60 -8.81
N TYR A 281 3.95 -18.59 -9.94
CA TYR A 281 3.29 -17.42 -10.49
C TYR A 281 1.91 -17.72 -11.06
N ALA A 282 1.09 -16.69 -11.18
CA ALA A 282 -0.18 -16.72 -11.91
C ALA A 282 -0.26 -15.53 -12.89
N ILE A 283 -1.00 -15.73 -13.98
CA ILE A 283 -1.43 -14.65 -14.88
C ILE A 283 -2.93 -14.51 -14.70
N ASP A 284 -3.36 -13.33 -14.23
CA ASP A 284 -4.76 -13.11 -13.86
C ASP A 284 -5.38 -11.89 -14.55
N VAL A 285 -6.70 -11.87 -14.56
CA VAL A 285 -7.54 -10.74 -14.97
C VAL A 285 -8.36 -10.29 -13.77
N TYR A 286 -8.09 -9.07 -13.27
CA TYR A 286 -8.76 -8.56 -12.08
C TYR A 286 -10.08 -7.89 -12.45
N PRO A 287 -11.20 -8.24 -11.79
CA PRO A 287 -12.50 -7.69 -12.13
C PRO A 287 -12.72 -6.24 -11.65
N HIS A 288 -12.11 -5.87 -10.50
CA HIS A 288 -12.29 -4.59 -9.83
C HIS A 288 -10.94 -4.16 -9.22
N TYR A 289 -10.09 -3.54 -10.01
CA TYR A 289 -8.76 -3.15 -9.62
C TYR A 289 -8.25 -2.00 -10.48
N GLY A 290 -7.43 -1.15 -9.94
CA GLY A 290 -6.67 -0.13 -10.65
C GLY A 290 -5.30 0.00 -10.00
N SER A 291 -4.35 0.63 -10.66
CA SER A 291 -3.00 0.85 -10.15
C SER A 291 -2.41 2.18 -10.62
N ASP A 292 -1.28 2.55 -10.08
CA ASP A 292 -0.59 3.79 -10.42
C ASP A 292 -0.26 3.96 -11.90
N VAL A 293 -0.03 2.87 -12.63
CA VAL A 293 0.25 2.97 -14.09
C VAL A 293 -0.95 3.50 -14.86
N GLU A 294 -2.18 3.22 -14.44
CA GLU A 294 -3.39 3.78 -15.05
C GLU A 294 -3.49 5.29 -14.83
N ALA A 295 -3.15 5.75 -13.63
CA ALA A 295 -3.06 7.17 -13.33
C ALA A 295 -2.01 7.86 -14.21
N THR A 296 -0.88 7.19 -14.48
CA THR A 296 0.18 7.67 -15.38
C THR A 296 -0.31 7.79 -16.82
N LEU A 297 -0.99 6.75 -17.34
CA LEU A 297 -1.58 6.79 -18.69
C LEU A 297 -2.64 7.90 -18.80
N SER A 298 -3.51 8.02 -17.79
CA SER A 298 -4.56 9.05 -17.75
C SER A 298 -3.98 10.48 -17.67
N ALA A 299 -2.78 10.64 -17.11
CA ALA A 299 -2.05 11.90 -17.09
C ALA A 299 -1.39 12.25 -18.43
N GLY A 300 -1.43 11.34 -19.43
CA GLY A 300 -0.98 11.59 -20.79
C GLY A 300 0.44 11.11 -21.11
N TYR A 301 1.02 10.26 -20.26
CA TYR A 301 2.32 9.65 -20.56
C TYR A 301 2.17 8.47 -21.54
N ASP A 302 3.02 8.44 -22.56
CA ASP A 302 3.11 7.37 -23.55
C ASP A 302 4.15 6.34 -23.11
N ILE A 303 3.72 5.35 -22.31
CA ILE A 303 4.59 4.33 -21.71
C ILE A 303 4.06 2.91 -21.93
N ARG A 304 4.97 1.94 -22.02
CA ARG A 304 4.60 0.54 -21.81
C ARG A 304 4.33 0.31 -20.32
N HIS A 305 3.31 -0.44 -19.99
CA HIS A 305 2.86 -0.58 -18.62
C HIS A 305 2.58 -2.01 -18.22
N GLY A 306 2.89 -2.33 -16.98
CA GLY A 306 2.68 -3.64 -16.35
C GLY A 306 2.28 -3.52 -14.90
N LEU A 307 1.75 -4.62 -14.35
CA LEU A 307 1.42 -4.77 -12.94
C LEU A 307 1.79 -6.18 -12.49
N ILE A 308 2.59 -6.25 -11.45
CA ILE A 308 2.97 -7.50 -10.77
C ILE A 308 2.98 -7.29 -9.27
N GLY A 309 2.87 -8.38 -8.51
CA GLY A 309 3.08 -8.30 -7.07
C GLY A 309 2.79 -9.58 -6.29
N PRO A 310 3.09 -9.58 -5.00
CA PRO A 310 2.83 -10.74 -4.15
C PRO A 310 1.33 -10.96 -3.99
N GLY A 311 0.88 -12.21 -3.99
CA GLY A 311 -0.51 -12.52 -3.72
C GLY A 311 -0.93 -12.06 -2.33
N VAL A 312 -1.99 -11.25 -2.25
CA VAL A 312 -2.60 -10.77 -1.01
C VAL A 312 -4.08 -11.14 -0.99
N TYR A 313 -4.46 -11.93 0.01
CA TYR A 313 -5.85 -12.28 0.26
C TYR A 313 -6.53 -11.25 1.13
N ALA A 314 -7.82 -11.01 0.87
CA ALA A 314 -8.66 -10.05 1.59
C ALA A 314 -8.13 -8.61 1.53
N SER A 315 -7.64 -8.15 0.35
CA SER A 315 -7.24 -6.76 0.13
C SER A 315 -8.32 -5.77 0.58
N HIS A 316 -7.91 -4.60 1.08
CA HIS A 316 -8.76 -3.58 1.70
C HIS A 316 -9.47 -4.02 3.00
N ASN A 317 -8.99 -5.12 3.63
CA ASN A 317 -9.47 -5.65 4.90
C ASN A 317 -8.29 -5.89 5.87
N TYR A 318 -8.38 -6.91 6.72
CA TYR A 318 -7.22 -7.48 7.43
C TYR A 318 -6.60 -8.54 6.54
N GLU A 319 -5.51 -8.17 5.91
CA GLU A 319 -4.92 -8.83 4.75
C GLU A 319 -4.00 -9.97 5.15
N ARG A 320 -3.74 -10.86 4.18
CA ARG A 320 -2.90 -12.02 4.37
C ARG A 320 -2.09 -12.33 3.12
N SER A 321 -0.78 -12.58 3.33
CA SER A 321 0.16 -12.99 2.30
C SER A 321 1.13 -14.05 2.86
N HIS A 322 2.14 -14.43 2.10
CA HIS A 322 3.15 -15.41 2.51
C HIS A 322 4.54 -15.02 2.02
N ILE A 323 5.57 -15.39 2.79
CA ILE A 323 6.97 -15.09 2.44
C ILE A 323 7.41 -15.70 1.10
N ASP A 324 6.78 -16.79 0.64
CA ASP A 324 7.06 -17.37 -0.69
C ASP A 324 6.57 -16.44 -1.81
N GLY A 325 5.38 -15.79 -1.66
CA GLY A 325 4.90 -14.77 -2.61
C GLY A 325 5.83 -13.56 -2.66
N VAL A 326 6.33 -13.14 -1.50
CA VAL A 326 7.36 -12.08 -1.42
C VAL A 326 8.63 -12.48 -2.17
N ARG A 327 9.12 -13.72 -1.95
CA ARG A 327 10.30 -14.25 -2.65
C ARG A 327 10.09 -14.27 -4.16
N ASN A 328 8.99 -14.86 -4.62
CA ASN A 328 8.69 -14.98 -6.05
C ASN A 328 8.58 -13.62 -6.72
N THR A 329 7.99 -12.63 -6.04
CA THR A 329 7.90 -11.25 -6.54
C THR A 329 9.28 -10.59 -6.61
N TYR A 330 10.08 -10.71 -5.55
CA TYR A 330 11.43 -10.16 -5.51
C TYR A 330 12.32 -10.75 -6.64
N GLU A 331 12.30 -12.07 -6.81
CA GLU A 331 13.12 -12.74 -7.85
C GLU A 331 12.66 -12.36 -9.27
N LEU A 332 11.35 -12.19 -9.50
CA LEU A 332 10.84 -11.72 -10.79
C LEU A 332 11.31 -10.28 -11.09
N VAL A 333 11.14 -9.37 -10.12
CA VAL A 333 11.59 -7.97 -10.25
C VAL A 333 13.09 -7.90 -10.48
N ARG A 334 13.87 -8.61 -9.66
CA ARG A 334 15.33 -8.71 -9.80
C ARG A 334 15.74 -9.17 -11.19
N ALA A 335 15.23 -10.32 -11.63
CA ALA A 335 15.57 -10.87 -12.93
C ALA A 335 15.16 -9.97 -14.10
N TYR A 336 14.10 -9.19 -13.93
CA TYR A 336 13.63 -8.24 -14.93
C TYR A 336 14.59 -7.05 -15.10
N VAL A 337 15.14 -6.52 -14.02
CA VAL A 337 16.07 -5.37 -14.08
C VAL A 337 17.50 -5.77 -14.48
N GLU A 338 17.84 -7.07 -14.38
CA GLU A 338 19.14 -7.61 -14.79
C GLU A 338 19.21 -8.00 -16.29
N ARG A 339 18.09 -7.99 -17.03
CA ARG A 339 17.97 -8.35 -18.46
C ARG A 339 17.74 -7.14 -19.32
#